data_a60658cd4420ed456d9200f3fc0c9143
#
_entry.id   a60658cd4420ed456d9200f3fc0c9143
#
_cell.length_a   1.000
_cell.length_b   1.000
_cell.length_c   1.000
_cell.angle_alpha   90.00
_cell.angle_beta   90.00
_cell.angle_gamma   90.00
#
_symmetry.space_group_name_H-M   'P 1'
#
loop_
_entity.id
_entity.type
_entity.pdbx_description
1 polymer ?
#
loop_
_entity_poly.entity_id
_entity_poly.type
_entity_poly.pdbx_seq_one_letter_code
_entity_poly.pdbx_strand_id
1 'polypeptide(L)'
;MKRVILTGLATVGILALSAFTSVTGKVTSKKSHLTFFSHTDVEDISADNYKAVSTLDASTGAVVFSVPMQSFEFDKSLMQKHFNSPKFLDTKQFPKAKFKGNIIDLTKVHFDKDGTYQTTVEGDMTLHGETKNIKEKISVIVKGDEVNVKSKFNLTLADYKIAFENGKPATNIAKTVEVSIDVFY
;
A
#
# COMPACT_ATOMS: atom_id res chain seq x y z
N MET A 1 -46.29 60.17 27.65
CA MET A 1 -46.05 58.77 27.96
C MET A 1 -45.47 58.08 26.73
N LYS A 2 -44.14 57.94 26.62
CA LYS A 2 -43.45 57.28 25.50
C LYS A 2 -43.20 55.83 25.83
N ARG A 3 -43.78 54.90 25.08
CA ARG A 3 -43.54 53.47 25.23
C ARG A 3 -42.31 53.10 24.39
N VAL A 4 -41.25 52.60 25.04
CA VAL A 4 -40.07 52.01 24.40
C VAL A 4 -40.36 50.53 24.18
N ILE A 5 -40.39 50.13 22.90
CA ILE A 5 -40.49 48.69 22.52
C ILE A 5 -39.06 48.20 22.37
N LEU A 6 -38.65 47.28 23.24
CA LEU A 6 -37.36 46.60 23.21
C LEU A 6 -37.52 45.34 22.35
N THR A 7 -37.04 45.39 21.11
CA THR A 7 -36.94 44.22 20.22
C THR A 7 -35.70 43.44 20.52
N GLY A 8 -35.87 42.30 21.21
CA GLY A 8 -34.80 41.34 21.47
C GLY A 8 -34.48 40.57 20.17
N LEU A 9 -33.24 40.72 19.68
CA LEU A 9 -32.71 39.96 18.57
C LEU A 9 -32.19 38.62 19.11
N ALA A 10 -32.93 37.53 18.89
CA ALA A 10 -32.47 36.17 19.23
C ALA A 10 -31.53 35.65 18.12
N THR A 11 -30.24 35.67 18.36
CA THR A 11 -29.25 35.02 17.53
C THR A 11 -29.31 33.50 17.73
N VAL A 12 -29.91 32.79 16.75
CA VAL A 12 -29.85 31.34 16.69
C VAL A 12 -28.48 30.95 16.17
N GLY A 13 -27.62 30.50 17.07
CA GLY A 13 -26.33 29.89 16.70
C GLY A 13 -26.55 28.51 16.08
N ILE A 14 -26.34 28.39 14.79
CA ILE A 14 -26.31 27.09 14.10
C ILE A 14 -25.00 26.41 14.50
N LEU A 15 -25.04 25.46 15.43
CA LEU A 15 -23.95 24.50 15.63
C LEU A 15 -23.94 23.58 14.39
N ALA A 16 -22.96 23.77 13.50
CA ALA A 16 -22.66 22.81 12.48
C ALA A 16 -22.06 21.54 13.16
N LEU A 17 -22.89 20.53 13.36
CA LEU A 17 -22.37 19.18 13.67
C LEU A 17 -21.66 18.68 12.42
N SER A 18 -20.34 18.69 12.45
CA SER A 18 -19.53 17.96 11.49
C SER A 18 -19.79 16.46 11.70
N ALA A 19 -20.58 15.86 10.83
CA ALA A 19 -20.75 14.40 10.83
C ALA A 19 -19.40 13.80 10.42
N PHE A 20 -18.66 13.25 11.36
CA PHE A 20 -17.50 12.42 11.06
C PHE A 20 -18.01 11.11 10.44
N THR A 21 -17.80 10.95 9.13
CA THR A 21 -18.04 9.67 8.48
C THR A 21 -16.83 8.78 8.76
N SER A 22 -17.04 7.77 9.58
CA SER A 22 -16.00 6.77 9.86
C SER A 22 -15.97 5.73 8.76
N VAL A 23 -14.77 5.32 8.36
CA VAL A 23 -14.61 4.17 7.46
C VAL A 23 -14.91 2.91 8.25
N THR A 24 -16.00 2.23 7.93
CA THR A 24 -16.44 0.99 8.57
C THR A 24 -16.53 -0.14 7.54
N GLY A 25 -16.15 -1.35 7.97
CA GLY A 25 -16.22 -2.54 7.14
C GLY A 25 -15.15 -2.60 6.04
N LYS A 26 -15.47 -3.33 4.96
CA LYS A 26 -14.52 -3.63 3.89
C LYS A 26 -14.56 -2.57 2.81
N VAL A 27 -13.39 -1.96 2.54
CA VAL A 27 -13.16 -0.98 1.48
C VAL A 27 -12.17 -1.50 0.45
N THR A 28 -12.31 -1.05 -0.79
CA THR A 28 -11.38 -1.37 -1.89
C THR A 28 -10.62 -0.11 -2.29
N SER A 29 -9.35 -0.28 -2.64
CA SER A 29 -8.50 0.84 -3.05
C SER A 29 -9.05 1.58 -4.26
N LYS A 30 -9.07 2.91 -4.17
CA LYS A 30 -9.42 3.85 -5.26
C LYS A 30 -8.19 4.16 -6.11
N LYS A 31 -7.02 4.20 -5.46
CA LYS A 31 -5.72 4.49 -6.09
C LYS A 31 -4.63 3.71 -5.39
N SER A 32 -3.66 3.24 -6.16
CA SER A 32 -2.46 2.59 -5.63
C SER A 32 -1.24 3.04 -6.41
N HIS A 33 -0.12 3.16 -5.71
CA HIS A 33 1.20 3.37 -6.28
C HIS A 33 2.19 2.47 -5.53
N LEU A 34 2.80 1.57 -6.26
CA LEU A 34 3.88 0.72 -5.77
C LEU A 34 5.13 1.02 -6.57
N THR A 35 6.24 1.16 -5.88
CA THR A 35 7.56 1.33 -6.49
C THR A 35 8.50 0.29 -5.93
N PHE A 36 9.33 -0.29 -6.74
CA PHE A 36 10.53 -0.95 -6.23
C PHE A 36 11.80 -0.21 -6.69
N PHE A 37 12.84 -0.29 -5.87
CA PHE A 37 14.13 0.30 -6.14
C PHE A 37 15.25 -0.69 -5.83
N SER A 38 16.12 -0.92 -6.80
CA SER A 38 17.29 -1.78 -6.71
C SER A 38 18.54 -0.92 -6.96
N HIS A 39 19.45 -0.88 -5.99
CA HIS A 39 20.71 -0.17 -6.08
C HIS A 39 21.89 -1.14 -6.12
N THR A 40 22.79 -0.95 -7.08
CA THR A 40 24.10 -1.62 -7.15
C THR A 40 25.14 -0.59 -7.56
N ASP A 41 26.41 -0.91 -7.37
CA ASP A 41 27.53 -0.04 -7.82
C ASP A 41 27.57 0.14 -9.35
N VAL A 42 26.81 -0.68 -10.07
CA VAL A 42 26.76 -0.68 -11.55
C VAL A 42 25.56 0.11 -12.07
N GLU A 43 24.38 -0.05 -11.45
CA GLU A 43 23.14 0.52 -11.96
C GLU A 43 22.08 0.65 -10.88
N ASP A 44 21.29 1.73 -10.98
CA ASP A 44 20.03 1.91 -10.28
C ASP A 44 18.87 1.51 -11.17
N ILE A 45 17.97 0.68 -10.64
CA ILE A 45 16.78 0.21 -11.34
C ILE A 45 15.56 0.54 -10.49
N SER A 46 14.60 1.26 -11.06
CA SER A 46 13.30 1.49 -10.46
C SER A 46 12.17 1.18 -11.44
N ALA A 47 11.01 0.83 -10.90
CA ALA A 47 9.79 0.74 -11.68
C ALA A 47 8.56 1.02 -10.79
N ASP A 48 7.53 1.54 -11.43
CA ASP A 48 6.28 1.96 -10.81
C ASP A 48 5.12 1.07 -11.27
N ASN A 49 4.17 0.83 -10.36
CA ASN A 49 2.94 0.10 -10.67
C ASN A 49 1.73 0.85 -10.09
N TYR A 50 0.81 1.23 -10.96
CA TYR A 50 -0.43 1.96 -10.62
C TYR A 50 -1.69 1.09 -10.78
N LYS A 51 -1.53 -0.22 -11.01
CA LYS A 51 -2.63 -1.17 -11.29
C LYS A 51 -2.88 -2.18 -10.17
N ALA A 52 -2.17 -2.05 -9.06
CA ALA A 52 -2.42 -2.88 -7.89
C ALA A 52 -3.82 -2.58 -7.32
N VAL A 53 -4.45 -3.63 -6.81
CA VAL A 53 -5.75 -3.52 -6.12
C VAL A 53 -5.58 -4.07 -4.71
N SER A 54 -6.11 -3.34 -3.75
CA SER A 54 -6.12 -3.74 -2.34
C SER A 54 -7.52 -3.67 -1.76
N THR A 55 -7.80 -4.52 -0.77
CA THR A 55 -8.95 -4.40 0.11
C THR A 55 -8.48 -4.35 1.55
N LEU A 56 -9.08 -3.46 2.32
CA LEU A 56 -8.90 -3.30 3.76
C LEU A 56 -10.26 -3.47 4.44
N ASP A 57 -10.32 -4.30 5.45
CA ASP A 57 -11.48 -4.37 6.34
C ASP A 57 -11.14 -3.64 7.64
N ALA A 58 -11.72 -2.45 7.82
CA ALA A 58 -11.47 -1.61 8.97
C ALA A 58 -11.97 -2.24 10.30
N SER A 59 -12.91 -3.19 10.24
CA SER A 59 -13.46 -3.85 11.42
C SER A 59 -12.60 -5.01 11.92
N THR A 60 -11.90 -5.70 11.01
CA THR A 60 -11.11 -6.90 11.32
C THR A 60 -9.61 -6.69 11.16
N GLY A 61 -9.21 -5.62 10.48
CA GLY A 61 -7.81 -5.36 10.10
C GLY A 61 -7.33 -6.22 8.93
N ALA A 62 -8.21 -7.00 8.30
CA ALA A 62 -7.82 -7.86 7.19
C ALA A 62 -7.41 -7.04 5.96
N VAL A 63 -6.26 -7.40 5.37
CA VAL A 63 -5.68 -6.72 4.20
C VAL A 63 -5.38 -7.76 3.13
N VAL A 64 -5.81 -7.46 1.90
CA VAL A 64 -5.48 -8.28 0.72
C VAL A 64 -4.97 -7.38 -0.38
N PHE A 65 -3.81 -7.73 -0.96
CA PHE A 65 -3.23 -7.08 -2.14
C PHE A 65 -3.15 -8.04 -3.32
N SER A 66 -3.37 -7.50 -4.51
CA SER A 66 -3.12 -8.16 -5.79
C SER A 66 -2.40 -7.19 -6.72
N VAL A 67 -1.17 -7.51 -7.10
CA VAL A 67 -0.29 -6.68 -7.93
C VAL A 67 -0.07 -7.37 -9.27
N PRO A 68 -0.62 -6.85 -10.39
CA PRO A 68 -0.32 -7.37 -11.71
C PRO A 68 1.16 -7.10 -12.06
N MET A 69 1.95 -8.15 -12.24
CA MET A 69 3.41 -8.00 -12.40
C MET A 69 3.79 -7.36 -13.75
N GLN A 70 3.03 -7.61 -14.81
CA GLN A 70 3.28 -7.01 -16.14
C GLN A 70 2.95 -5.50 -16.20
N SER A 71 2.30 -4.96 -15.16
CA SER A 71 1.94 -3.54 -15.07
C SER A 71 3.00 -2.68 -14.38
N PHE A 72 4.16 -3.23 -14.07
CA PHE A 72 5.30 -2.41 -13.68
C PHE A 72 5.84 -1.66 -14.89
N GLU A 73 6.03 -0.37 -14.75
CA GLU A 73 6.49 0.57 -15.78
C GLU A 73 7.94 0.95 -15.50
N PHE A 74 8.81 0.79 -16.51
CA PHE A 74 10.24 1.08 -16.44
C PHE A 74 10.58 2.20 -17.42
N ASP A 75 11.55 3.04 -17.09
CA ASP A 75 12.07 4.06 -18.00
C ASP A 75 12.67 3.46 -19.29
N LYS A 76 13.29 2.28 -19.17
CA LYS A 76 13.94 1.60 -20.29
C LYS A 76 13.15 0.36 -20.70
N SER A 77 12.70 0.30 -21.95
CA SER A 77 11.94 -0.84 -22.50
C SER A 77 12.68 -2.17 -22.43
N LEU A 78 14.03 -2.15 -22.47
CA LEU A 78 14.83 -3.35 -22.32
C LEU A 78 14.74 -3.92 -20.89
N MET A 79 14.75 -3.07 -19.87
CA MET A 79 14.54 -3.50 -18.48
C MET A 79 13.16 -4.10 -18.27
N GLN A 80 12.13 -3.50 -18.85
CA GLN A 80 10.77 -4.05 -18.88
C GLN A 80 10.73 -5.48 -19.44
N LYS A 81 11.42 -5.71 -20.56
CA LYS A 81 11.52 -7.04 -21.20
C LYS A 81 12.26 -8.04 -20.32
N HIS A 82 13.37 -7.63 -19.69
CA HIS A 82 14.14 -8.49 -18.79
C HIS A 82 13.32 -8.86 -17.56
N PHE A 83 12.67 -7.87 -16.91
CA PHE A 83 11.80 -8.07 -15.76
C PHE A 83 10.71 -9.12 -16.03
N ASN A 84 10.07 -9.06 -17.20
CA ASN A 84 8.98 -9.96 -17.56
C ASN A 84 9.45 -11.31 -18.09
N SER A 85 10.75 -11.49 -18.34
CA SER A 85 11.28 -12.70 -18.99
C SER A 85 11.23 -13.93 -18.07
N PRO A 86 11.22 -15.15 -18.67
CA PRO A 86 11.33 -16.41 -17.94
C PRO A 86 12.62 -16.56 -17.11
N LYS A 87 13.67 -15.81 -17.47
CA LYS A 87 14.95 -15.80 -16.75
C LYS A 87 14.92 -14.97 -15.47
N PHE A 88 13.88 -14.14 -15.28
CA PHE A 88 13.79 -13.26 -14.11
C PHE A 88 12.50 -13.50 -13.32
N LEU A 89 11.40 -12.84 -13.65
CA LEU A 89 10.13 -12.97 -12.91
C LEU A 89 9.09 -13.86 -13.58
N ASP A 90 9.33 -14.25 -14.81
CA ASP A 90 8.40 -15.06 -15.61
C ASP A 90 6.93 -14.64 -15.43
N THR A 91 6.66 -13.38 -15.71
CA THR A 91 5.35 -12.79 -15.45
C THR A 91 4.20 -13.38 -16.26
N LYS A 92 4.51 -14.23 -17.25
CA LYS A 92 3.52 -15.05 -17.96
C LYS A 92 3.06 -16.21 -17.10
N GLN A 93 3.99 -16.88 -16.41
CA GLN A 93 3.70 -17.99 -15.50
C GLN A 93 3.21 -17.47 -14.14
N PHE A 94 3.81 -16.37 -13.65
CA PHE A 94 3.51 -15.73 -12.36
C PHE A 94 2.94 -14.32 -12.56
N PRO A 95 1.71 -14.17 -13.07
CA PRO A 95 1.18 -12.88 -13.50
C PRO A 95 0.87 -11.90 -12.36
N LYS A 96 0.83 -12.37 -11.12
CA LYS A 96 0.45 -11.55 -9.97
C LYS A 96 1.32 -11.87 -8.75
N ALA A 97 1.78 -10.83 -8.06
CA ALA A 97 2.12 -10.93 -6.65
C ALA A 97 0.85 -10.74 -5.80
N LYS A 98 0.81 -11.40 -4.64
CA LYS A 98 -0.34 -11.36 -3.72
C LYS A 98 0.16 -11.21 -2.28
N PHE A 99 -0.61 -10.49 -1.48
CA PHE A 99 -0.45 -10.47 -0.04
C PHE A 99 -1.82 -10.69 0.61
N LYS A 100 -1.86 -11.51 1.65
CA LYS A 100 -3.04 -11.73 2.49
C LYS A 100 -2.60 -11.77 3.95
N GLY A 101 -3.06 -10.81 4.73
CA GLY A 101 -2.68 -10.69 6.13
C GLY A 101 -3.60 -9.80 6.92
N ASN A 102 -3.15 -9.42 8.11
CA ASN A 102 -3.92 -8.59 9.04
C ASN A 102 -3.02 -7.52 9.67
N ILE A 103 -3.63 -6.38 10.00
CA ILE A 103 -3.06 -5.41 10.93
C ILE A 103 -3.03 -6.07 12.31
N ILE A 104 -1.84 -6.22 12.90
CA ILE A 104 -1.67 -6.98 14.14
C ILE A 104 -2.28 -6.25 15.34
N ASP A 105 -2.00 -4.96 15.46
CA ASP A 105 -2.48 -4.11 16.55
C ASP A 105 -3.56 -3.15 16.06
N LEU A 106 -4.72 -3.69 15.68
CA LEU A 106 -5.83 -2.89 15.15
C LEU A 106 -6.31 -1.82 16.12
N THR A 107 -6.19 -2.06 17.44
CA THR A 107 -6.55 -1.08 18.49
C THR A 107 -5.72 0.21 18.45
N LYS A 108 -4.58 0.20 17.76
CA LYS A 108 -3.75 1.40 17.53
C LYS A 108 -4.23 2.27 16.38
N VAL A 109 -5.20 1.80 15.58
CA VAL A 109 -5.72 2.50 14.41
C VAL A 109 -7.17 2.91 14.68
N HIS A 110 -7.44 4.22 14.66
CA HIS A 110 -8.77 4.77 14.81
C HIS A 110 -9.29 5.25 13.47
N PHE A 111 -10.08 4.41 12.79
CA PHE A 111 -10.67 4.73 11.48
C PHE A 111 -11.80 5.77 11.55
N ASP A 112 -12.21 6.15 12.74
CA ASP A 112 -13.23 7.16 13.08
C ASP A 112 -12.63 8.51 13.47
N LYS A 113 -11.30 8.65 13.46
CA LYS A 113 -10.62 9.86 13.92
C LYS A 113 -9.46 10.21 12.99
N ASP A 114 -9.40 11.45 12.55
CA ASP A 114 -8.28 11.98 11.78
C ASP A 114 -6.95 11.80 12.52
N GLY A 115 -5.95 11.30 11.81
CA GLY A 115 -4.63 11.07 12.40
C GLY A 115 -3.74 10.20 11.55
N THR A 116 -2.50 10.03 12.02
CA THR A 116 -1.51 9.13 11.45
C THR A 116 -1.15 8.07 12.48
N TYR A 117 -1.43 6.82 12.16
CA TYR A 117 -1.27 5.69 13.05
C TYR A 117 -0.18 4.76 12.55
N GLN A 118 0.83 4.51 13.39
CA GLN A 118 1.89 3.57 13.09
C GLN A 118 1.53 2.20 13.66
N THR A 119 1.51 1.20 12.81
CA THR A 119 1.21 -0.17 13.20
C THR A 119 2.01 -1.16 12.36
N THR A 120 1.66 -2.42 12.44
CA THR A 120 2.33 -3.52 11.73
C THR A 120 1.28 -4.36 11.02
N VAL A 121 1.60 -4.79 9.80
CA VAL A 121 0.84 -5.80 9.06
C VAL A 121 1.66 -7.10 9.03
N GLU A 122 1.00 -8.24 9.22
CA GLU A 122 1.61 -9.57 9.13
C GLU A 122 0.75 -10.48 8.27
N GLY A 123 1.38 -11.25 7.40
CA GLY A 123 0.64 -12.15 6.52
C GLY A 123 1.53 -12.81 5.46
N ASP A 124 0.89 -13.57 4.61
CA ASP A 124 1.54 -14.35 3.56
C ASP A 124 1.65 -13.54 2.27
N MET A 125 2.88 -13.35 1.82
CA MET A 125 3.22 -12.75 0.54
C MET A 125 3.63 -13.84 -0.45
N THR A 126 2.92 -13.91 -1.57
CA THR A 126 3.25 -14.80 -2.69
C THR A 126 3.81 -13.98 -3.83
N LEU A 127 5.03 -14.31 -4.27
CA LEU A 127 5.72 -13.69 -5.38
C LEU A 127 6.51 -14.78 -6.13
N HIS A 128 6.47 -14.78 -7.47
CA HIS A 128 7.19 -15.73 -8.30
C HIS A 128 6.95 -17.22 -7.89
N GLY A 129 5.72 -17.54 -7.47
CA GLY A 129 5.32 -18.88 -7.02
C GLY A 129 5.71 -19.24 -5.60
N GLU A 130 6.58 -18.48 -4.94
CA GLU A 130 7.00 -18.70 -3.56
C GLU A 130 6.13 -17.89 -2.59
N THR A 131 5.79 -18.50 -1.45
CA THR A 131 5.01 -17.84 -0.39
C THR A 131 5.84 -17.74 0.88
N LYS A 132 5.93 -16.54 1.44
CA LYS A 132 6.61 -16.26 2.70
C LYS A 132 5.70 -15.46 3.62
N ASN A 133 5.73 -15.78 4.91
CA ASN A 133 5.14 -14.90 5.91
C ASN A 133 6.05 -13.69 6.12
N ILE A 134 5.49 -12.49 5.99
CA ILE A 134 6.20 -11.22 6.19
C ILE A 134 5.51 -10.40 7.27
N LYS A 135 6.31 -9.57 7.93
CA LYS A 135 5.84 -8.66 8.97
C LYS A 135 6.47 -7.29 8.77
N GLU A 136 5.63 -6.31 8.38
CA GLU A 136 6.12 -5.01 7.95
C GLU A 136 5.40 -3.86 8.66
N LYS A 137 6.14 -2.78 8.91
CA LYS A 137 5.60 -1.54 9.46
C LYS A 137 4.76 -0.84 8.40
N ILE A 138 3.61 -0.33 8.82
CA ILE A 138 2.74 0.49 7.99
C ILE A 138 2.34 1.77 8.72
N SER A 139 2.10 2.81 7.94
CA SER A 139 1.47 4.06 8.40
C SER A 139 0.06 4.12 7.82
N VAL A 140 -0.94 4.20 8.68
CA VAL A 140 -2.34 4.39 8.31
C VAL A 140 -2.70 5.85 8.59
N ILE A 141 -3.04 6.60 7.55
CA ILE A 141 -3.42 8.01 7.61
C ILE A 141 -4.92 8.08 7.38
N VAL A 142 -5.66 8.60 8.35
CA VAL A 142 -7.11 8.79 8.27
C VAL A 142 -7.40 10.27 8.16
N LYS A 143 -8.21 10.66 7.17
CA LYS A 143 -8.67 12.03 6.98
C LYS A 143 -10.11 12.04 6.46
N GLY A 144 -11.05 12.30 7.33
CA GLY A 144 -12.48 12.17 7.03
C GLY A 144 -12.84 10.73 6.65
N ASP A 145 -13.34 10.52 5.45
CA ASP A 145 -13.71 9.22 4.87
C ASP A 145 -12.59 8.59 4.00
N GLU A 146 -11.42 9.22 3.94
CA GLU A 146 -10.28 8.71 3.20
C GLU A 146 -9.28 8.02 4.15
N VAL A 147 -8.86 6.83 3.76
CA VAL A 147 -7.77 6.09 4.42
C VAL A 147 -6.63 5.91 3.43
N ASN A 148 -5.45 6.41 3.80
CA ASN A 148 -4.23 6.20 3.04
C ASN A 148 -3.28 5.29 3.82
N VAL A 149 -2.84 4.20 3.20
CA VAL A 149 -1.88 3.25 3.81
C VAL A 149 -0.56 3.32 3.07
N LYS A 150 0.52 3.54 3.83
CA LYS A 150 1.89 3.58 3.33
C LYS A 150 2.75 2.53 4.00
N SER A 151 3.64 1.93 3.22
CA SER A 151 4.68 1.04 3.72
C SER A 151 5.95 1.21 2.92
N LYS A 152 7.09 0.93 3.56
CA LYS A 152 8.39 0.89 2.94
C LYS A 152 9.21 -0.21 3.61
N PHE A 153 9.64 -1.20 2.83
CA PHE A 153 10.35 -2.36 3.35
C PHE A 153 11.33 -2.93 2.33
N ASN A 154 12.22 -3.77 2.80
CA ASN A 154 13.21 -4.45 1.97
C ASN A 154 12.77 -5.87 1.65
N LEU A 155 12.85 -6.23 0.36
CA LEU A 155 12.51 -7.54 -0.15
C LEU A 155 13.78 -8.26 -0.59
N THR A 156 14.08 -9.41 0.00
CA THR A 156 15.19 -10.26 -0.41
C THR A 156 14.78 -11.14 -1.59
N LEU A 157 15.37 -10.93 -2.76
CA LEU A 157 14.97 -11.60 -3.99
C LEU A 157 15.17 -13.12 -3.94
N ALA A 158 16.22 -13.58 -3.24
CA ALA A 158 16.51 -15.01 -3.06
C ALA A 158 15.38 -15.79 -2.35
N ASP A 159 14.65 -15.13 -1.44
CA ASP A 159 13.52 -15.75 -0.72
C ASP A 159 12.39 -16.16 -1.66
N TYR A 160 12.33 -15.52 -2.84
CA TYR A 160 11.35 -15.77 -3.88
C TYR A 160 11.96 -16.38 -5.15
N LYS A 161 13.17 -16.92 -5.06
CA LYS A 161 13.92 -17.53 -6.18
C LYS A 161 14.04 -16.61 -7.41
N ILE A 162 14.15 -15.31 -7.18
CA ILE A 162 14.28 -14.28 -8.21
C ILE A 162 15.76 -13.93 -8.39
N ALA A 163 16.16 -13.56 -9.61
CA ALA A 163 17.52 -13.15 -9.98
C ALA A 163 18.59 -14.25 -9.82
N PHE A 164 18.20 -15.50 -10.03
CA PHE A 164 19.13 -16.63 -10.10
C PHE A 164 19.31 -17.07 -11.57
N GLU A 165 20.52 -16.93 -12.08
CA GLU A 165 20.92 -17.48 -13.37
C GLU A 165 21.74 -18.77 -13.13
N ASN A 166 21.25 -19.93 -13.63
CA ASN A 166 21.88 -21.22 -13.42
C ASN A 166 22.21 -21.55 -11.94
N GLY A 167 21.32 -21.15 -11.02
CA GLY A 167 21.49 -21.37 -9.59
C GLY A 167 22.48 -20.39 -8.90
N LYS A 168 22.97 -19.37 -9.60
CA LYS A 168 23.83 -18.32 -9.05
C LYS A 168 23.11 -16.97 -9.05
N PRO A 169 23.34 -16.12 -8.01
CA PRO A 169 22.80 -14.76 -8.01
C PRO A 169 23.28 -13.97 -9.22
N ALA A 170 22.40 -13.19 -9.84
CA ALA A 170 22.80 -12.21 -10.85
C ALA A 170 23.68 -11.12 -10.21
N THR A 171 24.74 -10.71 -10.92
CA THR A 171 25.75 -9.77 -10.35
C THR A 171 25.34 -8.29 -10.47
N ASN A 172 24.44 -7.98 -11.39
CA ASN A 172 23.97 -6.62 -11.70
C ASN A 172 22.60 -6.27 -11.10
N ILE A 173 22.05 -7.14 -10.25
CA ILE A 173 20.79 -6.92 -9.56
C ILE A 173 21.06 -6.98 -8.05
N ALA A 174 20.52 -6.04 -7.30
CA ALA A 174 20.65 -6.03 -5.85
C ALA A 174 20.02 -7.30 -5.26
N LYS A 175 20.68 -7.88 -4.25
CA LYS A 175 20.14 -9.04 -3.51
C LYS A 175 18.85 -8.69 -2.78
N THR A 176 18.71 -7.42 -2.39
CA THR A 176 17.58 -6.86 -1.68
C THR A 176 17.12 -5.61 -2.41
N VAL A 177 15.84 -5.50 -2.65
CA VAL A 177 15.21 -4.32 -3.26
C VAL A 177 14.31 -3.63 -2.25
N GLU A 178 14.27 -2.31 -2.30
CA GLU A 178 13.33 -1.53 -1.51
C GLU A 178 11.98 -1.50 -2.21
N VAL A 179 10.91 -1.79 -1.48
CA VAL A 179 9.53 -1.71 -1.96
C VAL A 179 8.81 -0.60 -1.20
N SER A 180 8.23 0.34 -1.93
CA SER A 180 7.37 1.40 -1.39
C SER A 180 5.94 1.18 -1.85
N ILE A 181 4.98 1.37 -0.94
CA ILE A 181 3.55 1.20 -1.17
C ILE A 181 2.84 2.46 -0.70
N ASP A 182 1.95 2.98 -1.54
CA ASP A 182 1.06 4.10 -1.23
C ASP A 182 -0.34 3.80 -1.81
N VAL A 183 -1.32 3.59 -0.94
CA VAL A 183 -2.66 3.14 -1.33
C VAL A 183 -3.74 3.95 -0.65
N PHE A 184 -4.72 4.41 -1.42
CA PHE A 184 -5.88 5.17 -0.96
C PHE A 184 -7.16 4.32 -1.08
N TYR A 185 -7.94 4.30 -0.02
CA TYR A 185 -9.20 3.59 0.10
C TYR A 185 -10.39 4.54 0.13
#